data_2512f9f55fe3394c2a81fee2761376a6
#
_entry.id   2512f9f55fe3394c2a81fee2761376a6
#
_cell.length_a   1.000
_cell.length_b   1.000
_cell.length_c   1.000
_cell.angle_alpha   90.00
_cell.angle_beta   90.00
_cell.angle_gamma   90.00
#
_symmetry.space_group_name_H-M   'P 1'
#
loop_
_entity.id
_entity.type
_entity.pdbx_description
1 polymer ?
#
loop_
_entity_poly.entity_id
_entity_poly.type
_entity_poly.pdbx_seq_one_letter_code
_entity_poly.pdbx_strand_id
1 'polypeptide(L)'
;MKKMVVATYKKMMAMVLAMIIVVSAFAGCSSNNTGKTEDGTKTENAGTEDAGSTEDQSGAPTEITMWGSWGGDQVGQLESQLKIYNESQTKYHITYTVQDSMEEKLLTAIVSNEAPDVVLWDRFNTGVYAPKGALAPLDDMVKADSVDLSKFYEPAVDELTYDGKLYGIPLTVDARILFYNKAMFSEAGIDPATITDWESLRQAAIKLTKRDGDKLVQAGFSLKDVGLFNNWIQQAGGKMIDDSASPAVTAFNTQSGLDVLAYWNQLLNEDKVYELGFEDAFGGDGFKAGKVAITFNGPWTLQSYKEAGIDFGVIGQPAGPTGAKSAMMGGFGLIIPNKAKNQEGAWDFIKWWTTQPANGVEFAKISGNLPANKDAANDPYFMDDEILKVFSETMLYATIRSKVPGYSDVEGLALIPQLQKYVAGEISAQDALSAAQSQGDQILADAKK
;
A
#
# COMPACT_ATOMS: atom_id res chain seq x y z
N MET A 1 -0.05 6.91 -43.03
CA MET A 1 0.01 6.20 -41.77
C MET A 1 -1.38 5.80 -41.21
N LYS A 2 -2.42 6.65 -41.15
CA LYS A 2 -3.76 6.27 -40.63
C LYS A 2 -4.43 5.06 -41.29
N LYS A 3 -4.26 4.84 -42.60
CA LYS A 3 -4.89 3.69 -43.33
C LYS A 3 -4.20 2.33 -43.03
N MET A 4 -2.95 2.31 -42.59
CA MET A 4 -2.22 1.08 -42.27
C MET A 4 -2.53 0.56 -40.87
N VAL A 5 -2.78 1.45 -39.91
CA VAL A 5 -3.13 1.09 -38.51
C VAL A 5 -4.53 0.45 -38.44
N VAL A 6 -5.50 0.96 -39.22
CA VAL A 6 -6.88 0.42 -39.25
C VAL A 6 -6.93 -0.98 -39.91
N ALA A 7 -6.04 -1.26 -40.86
CA ALA A 7 -5.97 -2.58 -41.51
C ALA A 7 -5.39 -3.66 -40.58
N THR A 8 -4.46 -3.29 -39.71
CA THR A 8 -3.85 -4.20 -38.72
C THR A 8 -4.85 -4.54 -37.59
N TYR A 9 -5.65 -3.56 -37.15
CA TYR A 9 -6.68 -3.77 -36.12
C TYR A 9 -7.82 -4.70 -36.58
N LYS A 10 -8.23 -4.59 -37.85
CA LYS A 10 -9.26 -5.48 -38.44
C LYS A 10 -8.75 -6.92 -38.62
N LYS A 11 -7.47 -7.14 -38.86
CA LYS A 11 -6.88 -8.50 -38.96
C LYS A 11 -6.72 -9.15 -37.58
N MET A 12 -6.41 -8.40 -36.53
CA MET A 12 -6.34 -8.91 -35.15
C MET A 12 -7.74 -9.28 -34.61
N MET A 13 -8.77 -8.48 -34.90
CA MET A 13 -10.14 -8.80 -34.48
C MET A 13 -10.72 -10.03 -35.19
N ALA A 14 -10.32 -10.29 -36.43
CA ALA A 14 -10.73 -11.50 -37.15
C ALA A 14 -10.05 -12.79 -36.67
N MET A 15 -8.83 -12.70 -36.10
CA MET A 15 -8.13 -13.84 -35.49
C MET A 15 -8.69 -14.23 -34.11
N VAL A 16 -9.18 -13.25 -33.33
CA VAL A 16 -9.79 -13.53 -32.02
C VAL A 16 -11.18 -14.17 -32.18
N LEU A 17 -11.95 -13.83 -33.24
CA LEU A 17 -13.24 -14.46 -33.50
C LEU A 17 -13.14 -15.90 -34.02
N ALA A 18 -12.02 -16.29 -34.62
CA ALA A 18 -11.80 -17.65 -35.12
C ALA A 18 -11.37 -18.65 -34.04
N MET A 19 -10.93 -18.20 -32.86
CA MET A 19 -10.54 -19.06 -31.74
C MET A 19 -11.71 -19.45 -30.82
N ILE A 20 -12.86 -18.82 -30.94
CA ILE A 20 -14.03 -19.09 -30.07
C ILE A 20 -14.92 -20.22 -30.62
N ILE A 21 -14.69 -20.74 -31.84
CA ILE A 21 -15.56 -21.75 -32.48
C ILE A 21 -15.03 -23.20 -32.35
N VAL A 22 -13.88 -23.42 -31.70
CA VAL A 22 -13.27 -24.79 -31.64
C VAL A 22 -13.46 -25.52 -30.29
N VAL A 23 -14.17 -24.96 -29.31
CA VAL A 23 -14.34 -25.59 -27.96
C VAL A 23 -15.71 -26.22 -27.74
N SER A 24 -16.57 -26.40 -28.73
CA SER A 24 -17.91 -27.00 -28.56
C SER A 24 -18.16 -28.28 -29.34
N ALA A 25 -17.24 -29.25 -29.28
CA ALA A 25 -17.52 -30.59 -29.83
C ALA A 25 -16.70 -31.67 -29.13
N PHE A 26 -17.03 -32.00 -27.86
CA PHE A 26 -16.76 -33.33 -27.30
C PHE A 26 -17.62 -33.53 -26.03
N ALA A 27 -18.87 -33.91 -26.24
CA ALA A 27 -19.69 -34.53 -25.21
C ALA A 27 -20.47 -35.65 -25.88
N GLY A 28 -20.23 -36.86 -25.44
CA GLY A 28 -21.10 -37.96 -25.84
C GLY A 28 -20.56 -39.36 -25.56
N CYS A 29 -21.37 -40.08 -24.76
CA CYS A 29 -21.51 -41.55 -24.64
C CYS A 29 -20.59 -42.28 -23.66
N SER A 30 -21.08 -42.70 -22.55
CA SER A 30 -22.04 -43.77 -22.23
C SER A 30 -21.37 -45.13 -21.95
N SER A 31 -21.57 -45.71 -20.79
CA SER A 31 -22.38 -46.93 -20.67
C SER A 31 -22.45 -47.46 -19.24
N ASN A 32 -23.63 -47.88 -18.87
CA ASN A 32 -24.07 -48.69 -17.73
C ASN A 32 -23.26 -49.97 -17.54
N ASN A 33 -23.08 -50.41 -16.30
CA ASN A 33 -23.44 -51.81 -15.99
C ASN A 33 -23.91 -51.96 -14.54
N THR A 34 -25.02 -52.65 -14.45
CA THR A 34 -25.82 -53.10 -13.31
C THR A 34 -25.28 -54.42 -12.69
N GLY A 35 -25.55 -54.61 -11.40
CA GLY A 35 -25.46 -55.94 -10.71
C GLY A 35 -25.57 -55.74 -9.20
N LYS A 36 -26.73 -55.75 -8.62
CA LYS A 36 -27.46 -56.73 -7.75
C LYS A 36 -26.53 -57.69 -7.00
N THR A 37 -26.67 -58.04 -5.74
CA THR A 37 -27.79 -58.22 -4.79
C THR A 37 -27.24 -58.69 -3.42
N GLU A 38 -28.02 -58.41 -2.33
CA GLU A 38 -28.33 -59.21 -1.14
C GLU A 38 -27.22 -59.54 -0.14
N ASP A 39 -27.39 -59.68 1.13
CA ASP A 39 -28.51 -59.70 2.09
C ASP A 39 -27.91 -59.83 3.51
N GLY A 40 -28.56 -59.30 4.50
CA GLY A 40 -28.80 -59.90 5.80
C GLY A 40 -27.71 -59.85 6.88
N THR A 41 -27.85 -59.23 7.97
CA THR A 41 -28.51 -59.69 9.20
C THR A 41 -28.14 -58.77 10.38
N LYS A 42 -29.12 -58.39 11.16
CA LYS A 42 -29.04 -57.72 12.45
C LYS A 42 -28.31 -58.57 13.48
N THR A 43 -27.60 -57.95 14.40
CA THR A 43 -27.68 -58.31 15.82
C THR A 43 -27.34 -57.14 16.70
N GLU A 44 -28.24 -56.73 17.55
CA GLU A 44 -28.06 -55.84 18.71
C GLU A 44 -27.15 -56.53 19.73
N ASN A 45 -26.27 -55.80 20.38
CA ASN A 45 -26.13 -55.95 21.82
C ASN A 45 -25.58 -54.68 22.48
N ALA A 46 -26.23 -54.34 23.56
CA ALA A 46 -25.94 -53.21 24.45
C ALA A 46 -24.83 -53.57 25.44
N GLY A 47 -24.10 -52.53 25.88
CA GLY A 47 -23.35 -52.65 27.13
C GLY A 47 -22.23 -51.68 27.37
N THR A 48 -22.54 -50.59 28.11
CA THR A 48 -21.79 -49.95 29.21
C THR A 48 -20.46 -49.23 28.92
N GLU A 49 -20.52 -47.90 29.12
CA GLU A 49 -19.61 -46.97 29.80
C GLU A 49 -18.17 -47.40 30.07
N ASP A 50 -17.19 -46.62 29.55
CA ASP A 50 -16.26 -45.94 30.45
C ASP A 50 -15.65 -44.72 29.76
N ALA A 51 -15.49 -43.67 30.57
CA ALA A 51 -15.00 -42.38 30.21
C ALA A 51 -13.49 -42.33 30.00
N GLY A 52 -13.05 -41.55 29.04
CA GLY A 52 -11.64 -41.27 28.82
C GLY A 52 -11.36 -40.75 27.41
N SER A 53 -12.04 -39.70 26.99
CA SER A 53 -11.69 -39.04 25.74
C SER A 53 -10.44 -38.18 25.95
N THR A 54 -9.26 -38.72 25.75
CA THR A 54 -8.16 -37.95 25.20
C THR A 54 -8.54 -37.63 23.77
N GLU A 55 -8.89 -36.36 23.50
CA GLU A 55 -9.03 -35.87 22.14
C GLU A 55 -7.70 -35.99 21.41
N ASP A 56 -7.56 -37.06 20.65
CA ASP A 56 -6.55 -37.22 19.61
C ASP A 56 -7.01 -36.39 18.42
N GLN A 57 -6.64 -35.08 18.42
CA GLN A 57 -6.86 -34.15 17.29
C GLN A 57 -5.84 -34.46 16.18
N SER A 58 -5.90 -35.59 15.55
CA SER A 58 -5.20 -35.88 14.29
C SER A 58 -6.06 -35.52 13.07
N GLY A 59 -6.68 -34.35 13.10
CA GLY A 59 -7.33 -33.73 11.94
C GLY A 59 -6.34 -32.89 11.15
N ALA A 60 -6.48 -32.82 9.80
CA ALA A 60 -5.75 -31.82 9.00
C ALA A 60 -6.03 -30.40 9.52
N PRO A 61 -5.05 -29.49 9.47
CA PRO A 61 -5.26 -28.11 9.92
C PRO A 61 -6.42 -27.44 9.17
N THR A 62 -7.11 -26.53 9.84
CA THR A 62 -8.15 -25.72 9.20
C THR A 62 -7.49 -24.73 8.24
N GLU A 63 -7.86 -24.76 6.97
CA GLU A 63 -7.37 -23.85 5.95
C GLU A 63 -7.93 -22.45 6.16
N ILE A 64 -7.04 -21.46 6.22
CA ILE A 64 -7.33 -20.03 6.33
C ILE A 64 -6.85 -19.34 5.06
N THR A 65 -7.74 -18.64 4.39
CA THR A 65 -7.43 -17.93 3.15
C THR A 65 -7.11 -16.47 3.42
N MET A 66 -5.98 -15.98 2.89
CA MET A 66 -5.57 -14.59 2.99
C MET A 66 -5.49 -13.98 1.59
N TRP A 67 -6.11 -12.81 1.41
CA TRP A 67 -5.99 -12.00 0.20
C TRP A 67 -5.20 -10.72 0.46
N GLY A 68 -4.62 -10.16 -0.61
CA GLY A 68 -3.99 -8.85 -0.60
C GLY A 68 -3.54 -8.42 -2.00
N SER A 69 -3.09 -7.18 -2.11
CA SER A 69 -2.62 -6.58 -3.36
C SER A 69 -1.11 -6.72 -3.59
N TRP A 70 -0.35 -7.22 -2.61
CA TRP A 70 1.10 -7.37 -2.76
C TRP A 70 1.44 -8.49 -3.73
N GLY A 71 2.13 -8.11 -4.82
CA GLY A 71 2.55 -9.02 -5.89
C GLY A 71 4.06 -9.03 -6.08
N GLY A 72 4.54 -9.71 -7.14
CA GLY A 72 5.96 -9.78 -7.46
C GLY A 72 6.79 -10.37 -6.31
N ASP A 73 7.91 -9.71 -5.99
CA ASP A 73 8.85 -10.16 -4.95
C ASP A 73 8.22 -10.20 -3.54
N GLN A 74 7.20 -9.37 -3.31
CA GLN A 74 6.50 -9.32 -2.01
C GLN A 74 5.73 -10.60 -1.69
N VAL A 75 5.33 -11.39 -2.71
CA VAL A 75 4.67 -12.70 -2.50
C VAL A 75 5.59 -13.64 -1.73
N GLY A 76 6.83 -13.81 -2.19
CA GLY A 76 7.80 -14.68 -1.52
C GLY A 76 8.16 -14.21 -0.11
N GLN A 77 8.15 -12.89 0.13
CA GLN A 77 8.34 -12.32 1.47
C GLN A 77 7.18 -12.70 2.40
N LEU A 78 5.94 -12.54 1.93
CA LEU A 78 4.75 -12.96 2.68
C LEU A 78 4.74 -14.47 2.94
N GLU A 79 4.96 -15.29 1.90
CA GLU A 79 5.00 -16.76 2.02
C GLU A 79 6.05 -17.22 3.05
N SER A 80 7.19 -16.53 3.12
CA SER A 80 8.22 -16.81 4.13
C SER A 80 7.68 -16.58 5.56
N GLN A 81 6.95 -15.50 5.78
CA GLN A 81 6.34 -15.20 7.08
C GLN A 81 5.19 -16.16 7.40
N LEU A 82 4.34 -16.48 6.41
CA LEU A 82 3.25 -17.45 6.57
C LEU A 82 3.78 -18.84 6.89
N LYS A 83 4.90 -19.24 6.29
CA LYS A 83 5.57 -20.49 6.61
C LYS A 83 5.97 -20.58 8.09
N ILE A 84 6.50 -19.51 8.67
CA ILE A 84 6.86 -19.46 10.09
C ILE A 84 5.61 -19.73 10.96
N TYR A 85 4.47 -19.08 10.64
CA TYR A 85 3.22 -19.35 11.34
C TYR A 85 2.74 -20.79 11.18
N ASN A 86 2.68 -21.29 9.93
CA ASN A 86 2.19 -22.63 9.62
C ASN A 86 3.03 -23.73 10.27
N GLU A 87 4.34 -23.49 10.46
CA GLU A 87 5.24 -24.44 11.14
C GLU A 87 5.21 -24.31 12.68
N SER A 88 4.70 -23.21 13.23
CA SER A 88 4.68 -22.94 14.68
C SER A 88 3.54 -23.63 15.42
N GLN A 89 2.53 -24.10 14.73
CA GLN A 89 1.31 -24.73 15.28
C GLN A 89 0.71 -25.70 14.27
N THR A 90 -0.32 -26.49 14.68
CA THR A 90 -0.96 -27.53 13.84
C THR A 90 -2.45 -27.33 13.63
N LYS A 91 -3.04 -26.28 14.21
CA LYS A 91 -4.49 -26.02 14.20
C LYS A 91 -4.95 -25.36 12.91
N TYR A 92 -4.14 -24.46 12.34
CA TYR A 92 -4.45 -23.64 11.18
C TYR A 92 -3.35 -23.72 10.13
N HIS A 93 -3.73 -23.56 8.87
CA HIS A 93 -2.81 -23.42 7.75
C HIS A 93 -3.24 -22.24 6.89
N ILE A 94 -2.38 -21.22 6.73
CA ILE A 94 -2.69 -20.02 5.98
C ILE A 94 -2.05 -20.06 4.60
N THR A 95 -2.84 -19.68 3.59
CA THR A 95 -2.39 -19.46 2.22
C THR A 95 -2.69 -18.05 1.75
N TYR A 96 -1.77 -17.46 0.97
CA TYR A 96 -1.92 -16.10 0.41
C TYR A 96 -2.27 -16.15 -1.08
N THR A 97 -3.18 -15.27 -1.49
CA THR A 97 -3.55 -15.08 -2.89
C THR A 97 -3.53 -13.60 -3.25
N VAL A 98 -2.76 -13.25 -4.27
CA VAL A 98 -2.74 -11.89 -4.85
C VAL A 98 -4.06 -11.58 -5.52
N GLN A 99 -4.61 -10.41 -5.27
CA GLN A 99 -5.82 -9.93 -5.93
C GLN A 99 -5.58 -8.55 -6.55
N ASP A 100 -5.70 -8.47 -7.87
CA ASP A 100 -5.81 -7.18 -8.55
C ASP A 100 -7.18 -6.55 -8.26
N SER A 101 -7.25 -5.24 -8.04
CA SER A 101 -8.48 -4.54 -7.62
C SER A 101 -9.12 -5.22 -6.39
N MET A 102 -8.29 -5.48 -5.39
CA MET A 102 -8.61 -6.31 -4.23
C MET A 102 -9.88 -5.84 -3.52
N GLU A 103 -10.05 -4.52 -3.34
CA GLU A 103 -11.17 -3.93 -2.62
C GLU A 103 -12.52 -4.18 -3.31
N GLU A 104 -12.57 -4.04 -4.64
CA GLU A 104 -13.79 -4.29 -5.43
C GLU A 104 -14.15 -5.78 -5.44
N LYS A 105 -13.14 -6.63 -5.56
CA LYS A 105 -13.32 -8.09 -5.50
C LYS A 105 -13.79 -8.54 -4.11
N LEU A 106 -13.29 -7.90 -3.05
CA LEU A 106 -13.72 -8.19 -1.68
C LEU A 106 -15.22 -7.92 -1.51
N LEU A 107 -15.73 -6.77 -1.98
CA LEU A 107 -17.18 -6.50 -1.93
C LEU A 107 -17.99 -7.56 -2.66
N THR A 108 -17.54 -7.97 -3.84
CA THR A 108 -18.20 -9.01 -4.63
C THR A 108 -18.18 -10.36 -3.89
N ALA A 109 -17.04 -10.74 -3.32
CA ALA A 109 -16.88 -11.99 -2.58
C ALA A 109 -17.76 -12.03 -1.31
N ILE A 110 -17.92 -10.90 -0.62
CA ILE A 110 -18.83 -10.79 0.52
C ILE A 110 -20.28 -11.04 0.11
N VAL A 111 -20.71 -10.48 -1.03
CA VAL A 111 -22.08 -10.67 -1.55
C VAL A 111 -22.32 -12.13 -1.93
N SER A 112 -21.32 -12.79 -2.56
CA SER A 112 -21.41 -14.22 -2.95
C SER A 112 -21.13 -15.19 -1.81
N ASN A 113 -20.80 -14.72 -0.61
CA ASN A 113 -20.42 -15.53 0.55
C ASN A 113 -19.13 -16.35 0.33
N GLU A 114 -18.20 -15.79 -0.45
CA GLU A 114 -16.88 -16.35 -0.80
C GLU A 114 -15.73 -15.44 -0.34
N ALA A 115 -15.98 -14.61 0.69
CA ALA A 115 -14.95 -13.77 1.27
C ALA A 115 -13.79 -14.60 1.82
N PRO A 116 -12.53 -14.11 1.72
CA PRO A 116 -11.40 -14.73 2.40
C PRO A 116 -11.54 -14.61 3.92
N ASP A 117 -10.70 -15.29 4.68
CA ASP A 117 -10.73 -15.23 6.13
C ASP A 117 -9.91 -14.02 6.66
N VAL A 118 -8.82 -13.65 5.98
CA VAL A 118 -7.96 -12.51 6.30
C VAL A 118 -7.71 -11.68 5.06
N VAL A 119 -7.57 -10.36 5.21
CA VAL A 119 -7.08 -9.49 4.15
C VAL A 119 -5.91 -8.65 4.64
N LEU A 120 -4.83 -8.63 3.85
CA LEU A 120 -3.79 -7.62 3.95
C LEU A 120 -4.34 -6.31 3.38
N TRP A 121 -4.62 -5.37 4.26
CA TRP A 121 -5.46 -4.21 4.00
C TRP A 121 -4.66 -2.92 4.00
N ASP A 122 -4.72 -2.14 2.94
CA ASP A 122 -4.23 -0.76 2.99
C ASP A 122 -5.17 0.02 3.93
N ARG A 123 -4.62 0.47 5.06
CA ARG A 123 -5.40 0.98 6.17
C ARG A 123 -6.30 2.16 5.81
N PHE A 124 -5.85 3.03 4.90
CA PHE A 124 -6.59 4.22 4.54
C PHE A 124 -7.95 3.94 3.87
N ASN A 125 -8.14 2.73 3.34
CA ASN A 125 -9.40 2.30 2.75
C ASN A 125 -10.50 2.00 3.80
N THR A 126 -10.18 1.95 5.08
CA THR A 126 -11.14 1.59 6.15
C THR A 126 -12.33 2.53 6.17
N GLY A 127 -12.12 3.84 6.09
CA GLY A 127 -13.19 4.85 6.05
C GLY A 127 -14.16 4.71 4.87
N VAL A 128 -13.71 4.10 3.77
CA VAL A 128 -14.53 3.86 2.57
C VAL A 128 -15.31 2.54 2.66
N TYR A 129 -14.72 1.49 3.24
CA TYR A 129 -15.24 0.13 3.15
C TYR A 129 -15.94 -0.36 4.44
N ALA A 130 -15.61 0.20 5.61
CA ALA A 130 -16.33 -0.09 6.85
C ALA A 130 -17.82 0.34 6.79
N PRO A 131 -18.17 1.54 6.29
CA PRO A 131 -19.58 1.93 6.11
C PRO A 131 -20.35 1.02 5.15
N LYS A 132 -19.67 0.42 4.17
CA LYS A 132 -20.27 -0.52 3.21
C LYS A 132 -20.48 -1.92 3.80
N GLY A 133 -20.12 -2.13 5.07
CA GLY A 133 -20.24 -3.43 5.73
C GLY A 133 -19.27 -4.49 5.20
N ALA A 134 -18.15 -4.08 4.61
CA ALA A 134 -17.16 -5.01 4.09
C ALA A 134 -16.27 -5.64 5.18
N LEU A 135 -16.10 -4.95 6.30
CA LEU A 135 -15.18 -5.30 7.37
C LEU A 135 -15.93 -5.74 8.62
N ALA A 136 -15.42 -6.74 9.32
CA ALA A 136 -15.93 -7.14 10.62
C ALA A 136 -15.29 -6.27 11.74
N PRO A 137 -16.05 -5.74 12.70
CA PRO A 137 -15.48 -5.07 13.86
C PRO A 137 -14.74 -6.07 14.75
N LEU A 138 -13.57 -5.66 15.27
CA LEU A 138 -12.67 -6.52 16.06
C LEU A 138 -12.69 -6.20 17.56
N ASP A 139 -13.52 -5.25 18.00
CA ASP A 139 -13.54 -4.75 19.40
C ASP A 139 -13.70 -5.87 20.42
N ASP A 140 -14.62 -6.81 20.18
CA ASP A 140 -14.88 -7.93 21.10
C ASP A 140 -13.68 -8.90 21.16
N MET A 141 -13.03 -9.15 20.04
CA MET A 141 -11.83 -10.02 19.97
C MET A 141 -10.65 -9.37 20.69
N VAL A 142 -10.41 -8.07 20.44
CA VAL A 142 -9.39 -7.26 21.12
C VAL A 142 -9.59 -7.27 22.62
N LYS A 143 -10.83 -7.09 23.07
CA LYS A 143 -11.19 -7.09 24.49
C LYS A 143 -11.04 -8.48 25.12
N ALA A 144 -11.50 -9.53 24.45
CA ALA A 144 -11.42 -10.90 24.97
C ALA A 144 -9.98 -11.35 25.22
N ASP A 145 -9.06 -11.01 24.29
CA ASP A 145 -7.64 -11.36 24.38
C ASP A 145 -6.78 -10.27 25.03
N SER A 146 -7.40 -9.18 25.53
CA SER A 146 -6.72 -8.08 26.20
C SER A 146 -5.57 -7.48 25.35
N VAL A 147 -5.77 -7.33 24.04
CA VAL A 147 -4.78 -6.75 23.13
C VAL A 147 -4.59 -5.28 23.47
N ASP A 148 -3.35 -4.90 23.79
CA ASP A 148 -2.98 -3.52 24.13
C ASP A 148 -2.70 -2.69 22.87
N LEU A 149 -3.70 -1.95 22.39
CA LEU A 149 -3.58 -1.10 21.21
C LEU A 149 -2.60 0.08 21.42
N SER A 150 -2.27 0.44 22.66
CA SER A 150 -1.28 1.48 22.94
C SER A 150 0.14 1.08 22.50
N LYS A 151 0.38 -0.20 22.22
CA LYS A 151 1.63 -0.72 21.67
C LYS A 151 1.84 -0.38 20.19
N PHE A 152 0.81 0.07 19.49
CA PHE A 152 0.90 0.47 18.09
C PHE A 152 1.01 2.00 17.94
N TYR A 153 1.47 2.46 16.78
CA TYR A 153 1.39 3.87 16.44
C TYR A 153 -0.06 4.31 16.39
N GLU A 154 -0.40 5.33 17.18
CA GLU A 154 -1.78 5.81 17.29
C GLU A 154 -2.41 6.17 15.94
N PRO A 155 -1.72 6.90 15.00
CA PRO A 155 -2.30 7.18 13.69
C PRO A 155 -2.62 5.91 12.88
N ALA A 156 -1.86 4.84 13.03
CA ALA A 156 -2.11 3.58 12.33
C ALA A 156 -3.34 2.83 12.89
N VAL A 157 -3.58 2.91 14.21
CA VAL A 157 -4.81 2.40 14.84
C VAL A 157 -6.00 3.25 14.41
N ASP A 158 -5.81 4.57 14.35
CA ASP A 158 -6.85 5.51 13.96
C ASP A 158 -7.33 5.30 12.52
N GLU A 159 -6.43 5.01 11.56
CA GLU A 159 -6.81 4.64 10.19
C GLU A 159 -7.66 3.36 10.09
N LEU A 160 -7.52 2.43 11.03
CA LEU A 160 -8.32 1.20 11.11
C LEU A 160 -9.59 1.37 11.97
N THR A 161 -9.86 2.58 12.46
CA THR A 161 -11.03 2.90 13.28
C THR A 161 -12.01 3.76 12.50
N TYR A 162 -13.26 3.32 12.43
CA TYR A 162 -14.36 4.06 11.80
C TYR A 162 -15.58 4.05 12.74
N ASP A 163 -16.21 5.21 12.94
CA ASP A 163 -17.39 5.38 13.83
C ASP A 163 -17.20 4.74 15.21
N GLY A 164 -16.01 4.93 15.79
CA GLY A 164 -15.64 4.42 17.10
C GLY A 164 -15.43 2.91 17.20
N LYS A 165 -15.41 2.17 16.10
CA LYS A 165 -15.16 0.73 16.04
C LYS A 165 -13.84 0.43 15.32
N LEU A 166 -13.11 -0.54 15.83
CA LEU A 166 -11.87 -1.03 15.24
C LEU A 166 -12.17 -2.13 14.24
N TYR A 167 -11.57 -2.05 13.03
CA TYR A 167 -11.80 -3.02 11.94
C TYR A 167 -10.55 -3.80 11.54
N GLY A 168 -9.40 -3.55 12.15
CA GLY A 168 -8.16 -4.26 11.85
C GLY A 168 -7.08 -3.98 12.89
N ILE A 169 -6.01 -4.75 12.85
CA ILE A 169 -4.81 -4.51 13.65
C ILE A 169 -3.70 -4.02 12.73
N PRO A 170 -3.01 -2.90 13.05
CA PRO A 170 -1.89 -2.41 12.25
C PRO A 170 -0.77 -3.46 12.15
N LEU A 171 -0.27 -3.71 10.93
CA LEU A 171 0.83 -4.63 10.67
C LEU A 171 2.13 -3.88 10.39
N THR A 172 2.11 -3.01 9.38
CA THR A 172 3.26 -2.22 8.99
C THR A 172 2.95 -0.73 9.03
N VAL A 173 4.01 0.06 9.19
CA VAL A 173 4.00 1.50 8.92
C VAL A 173 5.08 1.83 7.91
N ASP A 174 4.88 2.87 7.14
CA ASP A 174 5.89 3.40 6.24
C ASP A 174 5.77 4.92 6.15
N ALA A 175 6.84 5.54 5.68
CA ALA A 175 6.84 6.90 5.18
C ALA A 175 7.80 6.99 4.01
N ARG A 176 7.53 7.90 3.09
CA ARG A 176 8.51 8.26 2.09
C ARG A 176 9.49 9.27 2.67
N ILE A 177 10.79 9.00 2.44
CA ILE A 177 11.88 9.90 2.78
C ILE A 177 12.77 10.13 1.57
N LEU A 178 13.73 11.02 1.65
CA LEU A 178 14.68 11.24 0.58
C LEU A 178 15.75 10.15 0.56
N PHE A 179 15.90 9.47 -0.56
CA PHE A 179 17.05 8.64 -0.90
C PHE A 179 18.02 9.45 -1.74
N TYR A 180 19.32 9.36 -1.48
CA TYR A 180 20.34 10.03 -2.26
C TYR A 180 21.46 9.04 -2.68
N ASN A 181 21.99 9.23 -3.89
CA ASN A 181 23.11 8.46 -4.41
C ASN A 181 24.43 9.03 -3.86
N LYS A 182 25.12 8.26 -3.00
CA LYS A 182 26.35 8.70 -2.31
C LYS A 182 27.47 9.06 -3.29
N ALA A 183 27.64 8.31 -4.39
CA ALA A 183 28.68 8.58 -5.37
C ALA A 183 28.43 9.94 -6.06
N MET A 184 27.19 10.24 -6.45
CA MET A 184 26.82 11.52 -7.07
C MET A 184 27.00 12.70 -6.10
N PHE A 185 26.63 12.52 -4.83
CA PHE A 185 26.84 13.52 -3.78
C PHE A 185 28.31 13.79 -3.51
N SER A 186 29.13 12.75 -3.43
CA SER A 186 30.58 12.86 -3.27
C SER A 186 31.23 13.59 -4.46
N GLU A 187 30.86 13.24 -5.68
CA GLU A 187 31.34 13.92 -6.90
C GLU A 187 31.00 15.39 -6.92
N ALA A 188 29.75 15.74 -6.50
CA ALA A 188 29.29 17.11 -6.41
C ALA A 188 29.80 17.86 -5.17
N GLY A 189 30.46 17.18 -4.22
CA GLY A 189 30.92 17.78 -2.95
C GLY A 189 29.74 18.31 -2.12
N ILE A 190 28.65 17.54 -2.00
CA ILE A 190 27.46 17.89 -1.21
C ILE A 190 27.46 17.03 0.06
N ASP A 191 27.34 17.70 1.21
CA ASP A 191 27.03 17.02 2.46
C ASP A 191 25.52 16.84 2.59
N PRO A 192 25.00 15.59 2.64
CA PRO A 192 23.58 15.35 2.76
C PRO A 192 22.93 15.98 3.98
N ALA A 193 23.67 16.19 5.07
CA ALA A 193 23.15 16.84 6.28
C ALA A 193 22.77 18.32 6.08
N THR A 194 23.22 18.93 4.97
CA THR A 194 22.84 20.31 4.63
C THR A 194 21.46 20.43 3.99
N ILE A 195 20.83 19.32 3.60
CA ILE A 195 19.50 19.31 3.02
C ILE A 195 18.46 19.28 4.15
N THR A 196 18.02 20.46 4.58
CA THR A 196 17.12 20.63 5.72
C THR A 196 15.75 21.21 5.35
N ASP A 197 15.65 21.84 4.19
CA ASP A 197 14.45 22.52 3.69
C ASP A 197 14.35 22.47 2.15
N TRP A 198 13.26 22.99 1.61
CA TRP A 198 13.01 22.99 0.17
C TRP A 198 14.08 23.73 -0.64
N GLU A 199 14.62 24.86 -0.11
CA GLU A 199 15.64 25.61 -0.85
C GLU A 199 16.97 24.85 -0.88
N SER A 200 17.40 24.26 0.22
CA SER A 200 18.62 23.44 0.25
C SER A 200 18.48 22.17 -0.59
N LEU A 201 17.30 21.56 -0.64
CA LEU A 201 16.99 20.46 -1.57
C LEU A 201 17.10 20.93 -3.04
N ARG A 202 16.52 22.09 -3.37
CA ARG A 202 16.58 22.68 -4.70
C ARG A 202 18.03 22.94 -5.14
N GLN A 203 18.83 23.57 -4.28
CA GLN A 203 20.24 23.86 -4.58
C GLN A 203 21.06 22.58 -4.79
N ALA A 204 20.81 21.54 -3.99
CA ALA A 204 21.43 20.24 -4.19
C ALA A 204 21.00 19.61 -5.53
N ALA A 205 19.72 19.65 -5.86
CA ALA A 205 19.19 19.13 -7.10
C ALA A 205 19.78 19.82 -8.34
N ILE A 206 19.90 21.15 -8.32
CA ILE A 206 20.56 21.93 -9.39
C ILE A 206 22.01 21.43 -9.58
N LYS A 207 22.77 21.33 -8.50
CA LYS A 207 24.19 20.95 -8.53
C LYS A 207 24.40 19.49 -8.99
N LEU A 208 23.43 18.62 -8.73
CA LEU A 208 23.44 17.21 -9.10
C LEU A 208 22.93 16.96 -10.54
N THR A 209 22.30 17.95 -11.17
CA THR A 209 21.77 17.79 -12.51
C THR A 209 22.90 17.82 -13.54
N LYS A 210 22.93 16.84 -14.46
CA LYS A 210 23.88 16.81 -15.57
C LYS A 210 23.15 16.75 -16.89
N ARG A 211 23.66 17.55 -17.85
CA ARG A 211 23.14 17.64 -19.22
C ARG A 211 24.26 17.44 -20.23
N ASP A 212 23.91 16.89 -21.39
CA ASP A 212 24.73 16.88 -22.59
C ASP A 212 24.00 17.72 -23.65
N GLY A 213 24.42 18.97 -23.81
CA GLY A 213 23.62 19.99 -24.48
C GLY A 213 22.27 20.19 -23.79
N ASP A 214 21.19 20.06 -24.55
CA ASP A 214 19.83 20.17 -24.02
C ASP A 214 19.32 18.87 -23.39
N LYS A 215 20.00 17.75 -23.60
CA LYS A 215 19.56 16.42 -23.12
C LYS A 215 19.90 16.23 -21.66
N LEU A 216 18.88 15.91 -20.83
CA LEU A 216 19.08 15.46 -19.46
C LEU A 216 19.74 14.06 -19.45
N VAL A 217 20.89 13.91 -18.79
CA VAL A 217 21.62 12.65 -18.65
C VAL A 217 21.66 12.13 -17.21
N GLN A 218 21.48 13.05 -16.24
CA GLN A 218 21.31 12.76 -14.81
C GLN A 218 20.34 13.78 -14.22
N ALA A 219 19.23 13.30 -13.65
CA ALA A 219 18.32 14.15 -12.92
C ALA A 219 18.82 14.40 -11.49
N GLY A 220 18.74 15.65 -11.05
CA GLY A 220 19.13 16.00 -9.68
C GLY A 220 18.13 15.53 -8.64
N PHE A 221 16.84 15.63 -8.98
CA PHE A 221 15.75 15.22 -8.11
C PHE A 221 14.58 14.68 -8.93
N SER A 222 13.95 13.57 -8.50
CA SER A 222 12.78 13.00 -9.16
C SER A 222 11.49 13.72 -8.76
N LEU A 223 10.73 14.16 -9.76
CA LEU A 223 9.37 14.71 -9.63
C LEU A 223 8.34 13.88 -10.40
N LYS A 224 8.56 12.57 -10.51
CA LYS A 224 7.67 11.67 -11.25
C LYS A 224 6.30 11.46 -10.58
N ASP A 225 6.23 11.56 -9.26
CA ASP A 225 5.05 11.23 -8.48
C ASP A 225 4.35 12.49 -7.95
N VAL A 226 3.39 13.00 -8.73
CA VAL A 226 2.55 14.12 -8.30
C VAL A 226 1.58 13.75 -7.17
N GLY A 227 1.37 12.46 -6.90
CA GLY A 227 0.57 11.97 -5.77
C GLY A 227 1.17 12.33 -4.41
N LEU A 228 2.46 12.69 -4.37
CA LEU A 228 3.10 13.23 -3.16
C LEU A 228 2.66 14.66 -2.80
N PHE A 229 1.77 15.28 -3.56
CA PHE A 229 1.25 16.63 -3.28
C PHE A 229 0.76 16.79 -1.84
N ASN A 230 0.12 15.76 -1.28
CA ASN A 230 -0.32 15.76 0.11
C ASN A 230 0.85 15.99 1.10
N ASN A 231 1.99 15.34 0.85
CA ASN A 231 3.20 15.53 1.66
C ASN A 231 3.72 16.97 1.56
N TRP A 232 3.78 17.51 0.35
CA TRP A 232 4.28 18.84 0.08
C TRP A 232 3.38 19.95 0.64
N ILE A 233 2.05 19.82 0.50
CA ILE A 233 1.12 20.85 0.99
C ILE A 233 1.15 20.96 2.51
N GLN A 234 1.31 19.85 3.23
CA GLN A 234 1.43 19.86 4.68
C GLN A 234 2.75 20.52 5.13
N GLN A 235 3.86 20.30 4.41
CA GLN A 235 5.11 21.02 4.64
C GLN A 235 4.96 22.53 4.38
N ALA A 236 4.09 22.92 3.45
CA ALA A 236 3.73 24.32 3.21
C ALA A 236 2.72 24.88 4.22
N GLY A 237 2.34 24.10 5.25
CA GLY A 237 1.38 24.52 6.27
C GLY A 237 -0.08 24.46 5.86
N GLY A 238 -0.39 23.82 4.72
CA GLY A 238 -1.74 23.58 4.24
C GLY A 238 -2.25 22.17 4.61
N LYS A 239 -3.43 21.84 4.13
CA LYS A 239 -4.07 20.53 4.31
C LYS A 239 -4.89 20.14 3.08
N MET A 240 -5.19 18.86 2.95
CA MET A 240 -5.97 18.33 1.82
C MET A 240 -7.46 18.55 1.97
N ILE A 241 -7.98 18.32 3.17
CA ILE A 241 -9.41 18.35 3.51
C ILE A 241 -9.63 19.23 4.74
N ASP A 242 -10.72 19.95 4.75
CA ASP A 242 -11.31 20.55 5.95
C ASP A 242 -12.50 19.70 6.41
N ASP A 243 -12.25 18.85 7.38
CA ASP A 243 -13.21 17.93 7.98
C ASP A 243 -14.03 18.57 9.10
N SER A 244 -13.71 19.82 9.49
CA SER A 244 -14.53 20.61 10.42
C SER A 244 -15.79 21.15 9.75
N ALA A 245 -15.84 21.22 8.42
CA ALA A 245 -17.01 21.58 7.64
C ALA A 245 -17.99 20.39 7.53
N SER A 246 -19.28 20.68 7.31
CA SER A 246 -20.32 19.65 7.13
C SER A 246 -21.23 19.99 5.93
N PRO A 247 -21.08 19.30 4.77
CA PRO A 247 -20.09 18.26 4.49
C PRO A 247 -18.65 18.75 4.56
N ALA A 248 -17.68 17.84 4.73
CA ALA A 248 -16.27 18.16 4.58
C ALA A 248 -15.99 18.73 3.19
N VAL A 249 -14.99 19.61 3.07
CA VAL A 249 -14.62 20.24 1.81
C VAL A 249 -13.12 20.10 1.56
N THR A 250 -12.71 20.22 0.31
CA THR A 250 -11.30 20.25 -0.05
C THR A 250 -10.65 21.55 0.47
N ALA A 251 -9.38 21.47 0.91
CA ALA A 251 -8.67 22.58 1.54
C ALA A 251 -7.31 22.88 0.88
N PHE A 252 -7.04 22.30 -0.28
CA PHE A 252 -5.75 22.43 -0.97
C PHE A 252 -5.69 23.64 -1.94
N ASN A 253 -6.82 24.24 -2.33
CA ASN A 253 -6.84 25.43 -3.20
C ASN A 253 -6.62 26.71 -2.35
N THR A 254 -5.41 26.83 -1.85
CA THR A 254 -4.95 27.90 -0.96
C THR A 254 -3.56 28.35 -1.38
N GLN A 255 -3.02 29.39 -0.70
CA GLN A 255 -1.66 29.82 -0.94
C GLN A 255 -0.66 28.66 -0.76
N SER A 256 -0.84 27.80 0.26
CA SER A 256 0.04 26.64 0.47
C SER A 256 0.04 25.68 -0.73
N GLY A 257 -1.10 25.44 -1.36
CA GLY A 257 -1.17 24.64 -2.59
C GLY A 257 -0.48 25.32 -3.77
N LEU A 258 -0.66 26.64 -3.92
CA LEU A 258 0.03 27.44 -4.95
C LEU A 258 1.55 27.45 -4.73
N ASP A 259 2.03 27.52 -3.48
CA ASP A 259 3.45 27.50 -3.15
C ASP A 259 4.09 26.16 -3.54
N VAL A 260 3.39 25.04 -3.33
CA VAL A 260 3.84 23.72 -3.81
C VAL A 260 4.00 23.72 -5.33
N LEU A 261 2.98 24.17 -6.06
CA LEU A 261 3.01 24.18 -7.51
C LEU A 261 4.07 25.14 -8.05
N ALA A 262 4.26 26.29 -7.42
CA ALA A 262 5.33 27.21 -7.77
C ALA A 262 6.72 26.58 -7.57
N TYR A 263 6.93 25.86 -6.45
CA TYR A 263 8.18 25.16 -6.19
C TYR A 263 8.43 24.04 -7.22
N TRP A 264 7.42 23.27 -7.60
CA TRP A 264 7.54 22.28 -8.66
C TRP A 264 7.87 22.93 -10.01
N ASN A 265 7.26 24.07 -10.33
CA ASN A 265 7.58 24.82 -11.54
C ASN A 265 9.05 25.28 -11.56
N GLN A 266 9.58 25.76 -10.43
CA GLN A 266 10.99 26.10 -10.32
C GLN A 266 11.88 24.90 -10.66
N LEU A 267 11.62 23.74 -10.05
CA LEU A 267 12.41 22.53 -10.29
C LEU A 267 12.34 22.02 -11.74
N LEU A 268 11.13 22.05 -12.33
CA LEU A 268 10.89 21.48 -13.68
C LEU A 268 11.29 22.44 -14.81
N ASN A 269 10.86 23.72 -14.73
CA ASN A 269 10.90 24.62 -15.87
C ASN A 269 12.01 25.68 -15.77
N GLU A 270 12.33 26.16 -14.56
CA GLU A 270 13.36 27.17 -14.35
C GLU A 270 14.73 26.51 -14.19
N ASP A 271 14.87 25.61 -13.23
CA ASP A 271 16.13 24.92 -12.91
C ASP A 271 16.36 23.67 -13.77
N LYS A 272 15.28 23.11 -14.32
CA LYS A 272 15.29 21.93 -15.21
C LYS A 272 16.02 20.73 -14.61
N VAL A 273 15.80 20.49 -13.29
CA VAL A 273 16.45 19.41 -12.56
C VAL A 273 15.86 18.04 -12.88
N TYR A 274 14.68 18.04 -13.51
CA TYR A 274 13.95 16.85 -13.95
C TYR A 274 13.19 17.11 -15.25
N GLU A 275 12.93 16.07 -16.02
CA GLU A 275 12.06 16.10 -17.19
C GLU A 275 11.00 15.01 -17.03
N LEU A 276 9.73 15.33 -17.31
CA LEU A 276 8.65 14.36 -17.27
C LEU A 276 8.93 13.20 -18.22
N GLY A 277 8.72 11.97 -17.76
CA GLY A 277 9.00 10.77 -18.53
C GLY A 277 10.48 10.38 -18.59
N PHE A 278 11.40 11.13 -17.96
CA PHE A 278 12.84 10.80 -17.95
C PHE A 278 13.10 9.38 -17.43
N GLU A 279 12.36 8.96 -16.43
CA GLU A 279 12.53 7.64 -15.81
C GLU A 279 11.91 6.49 -16.60
N ASP A 280 11.04 6.76 -17.60
CA ASP A 280 10.40 5.71 -18.41
C ASP A 280 11.41 4.86 -19.17
N ALA A 281 12.52 5.47 -19.61
CA ALA A 281 13.63 4.78 -20.25
C ALA A 281 14.36 3.79 -19.33
N PHE A 282 14.10 3.84 -18.04
CA PHE A 282 14.74 3.07 -16.99
C PHE A 282 13.74 2.20 -16.19
N GLY A 283 12.63 1.84 -16.83
CA GLY A 283 11.61 1.01 -16.20
C GLY A 283 10.85 1.71 -15.08
N GLY A 284 10.82 3.06 -15.09
CA GLY A 284 10.11 3.89 -14.11
C GLY A 284 10.88 4.13 -12.81
N ASP A 285 12.13 3.63 -12.68
CA ASP A 285 12.97 3.87 -11.50
C ASP A 285 14.39 4.31 -11.90
N GLY A 286 14.52 5.60 -12.14
CA GLY A 286 15.79 6.24 -12.51
C GLY A 286 16.83 6.21 -11.37
N PHE A 287 16.40 6.17 -10.12
CA PHE A 287 17.30 6.07 -8.98
C PHE A 287 17.97 4.69 -8.94
N LYS A 288 17.19 3.63 -9.06
CA LYS A 288 17.69 2.24 -9.17
C LYS A 288 18.63 2.07 -10.37
N ALA A 289 18.38 2.80 -11.46
CA ALA A 289 19.22 2.79 -12.66
C ALA A 289 20.48 3.68 -12.54
N GLY A 290 20.70 4.40 -11.43
CA GLY A 290 21.81 5.33 -11.26
C GLY A 290 21.74 6.55 -12.19
N LYS A 291 20.53 7.03 -12.50
CA LYS A 291 20.25 8.17 -13.37
C LYS A 291 19.57 9.34 -12.66
N VAL A 292 19.10 9.12 -11.44
CA VAL A 292 18.50 10.13 -10.56
C VAL A 292 19.32 10.20 -9.29
N ALA A 293 19.66 11.41 -8.86
CA ALA A 293 20.52 11.61 -7.70
C ALA A 293 19.75 11.61 -6.38
N ILE A 294 18.54 12.16 -6.37
CA ILE A 294 17.66 12.23 -5.19
C ILE A 294 16.25 11.81 -5.60
N THR A 295 15.62 10.96 -4.80
CA THR A 295 14.22 10.57 -4.99
C THR A 295 13.51 10.39 -3.66
N PHE A 296 12.19 10.63 -3.63
CA PHE A 296 11.36 10.15 -2.52
C PHE A 296 11.02 8.68 -2.74
N ASN A 297 11.27 7.85 -1.71
CA ASN A 297 10.84 6.46 -1.72
C ASN A 297 10.66 5.95 -0.28
N GLY A 298 10.17 4.71 -0.14
CA GLY A 298 9.90 4.07 1.13
C GLY A 298 10.80 2.87 1.42
N PRO A 299 10.67 2.26 2.62
CA PRO A 299 11.53 1.17 3.06
C PRO A 299 11.46 -0.09 2.18
N TRP A 300 10.35 -0.29 1.46
CA TRP A 300 10.17 -1.41 0.53
C TRP A 300 11.18 -1.44 -0.63
N THR A 301 11.90 -0.34 -0.90
CA THR A 301 12.91 -0.28 -1.98
C THR A 301 14.32 -0.61 -1.52
N LEU A 302 14.57 -0.67 -0.22
CA LEU A 302 15.91 -0.84 0.35
C LEU A 302 16.63 -2.07 -0.22
N GLN A 303 15.93 -3.20 -0.24
CA GLN A 303 16.51 -4.45 -0.74
C GLN A 303 16.80 -4.36 -2.24
N SER A 304 15.84 -3.86 -3.04
CA SER A 304 16.01 -3.77 -4.49
C SER A 304 17.11 -2.81 -4.92
N TYR A 305 17.37 -1.74 -4.15
CA TYR A 305 18.47 -0.81 -4.41
C TYR A 305 19.83 -1.42 -4.03
N LYS A 306 19.90 -2.18 -2.92
CA LYS A 306 21.09 -2.94 -2.55
C LYS A 306 21.44 -3.99 -3.63
N GLU A 307 20.46 -4.73 -4.13
CA GLU A 307 20.63 -5.73 -5.20
C GLU A 307 21.05 -5.11 -6.53
N ALA A 308 20.59 -3.90 -6.83
CA ALA A 308 21.04 -3.13 -7.99
C ALA A 308 22.46 -2.55 -7.83
N GLY A 309 23.09 -2.72 -6.65
CA GLY A 309 24.44 -2.21 -6.38
C GLY A 309 24.51 -0.70 -6.20
N ILE A 310 23.38 -0.04 -5.85
CA ILE A 310 23.38 1.40 -5.59
C ILE A 310 23.90 1.67 -4.17
N ASP A 311 24.98 2.42 -4.07
CA ASP A 311 25.44 2.99 -2.81
C ASP A 311 24.63 4.24 -2.50
N PHE A 312 23.72 4.13 -1.54
CA PHE A 312 22.78 5.18 -1.19
C PHE A 312 22.79 5.47 0.31
N GLY A 313 22.34 6.66 0.64
CA GLY A 313 21.94 7.05 1.98
C GLY A 313 20.52 7.61 1.96
N VAL A 314 20.01 7.94 3.14
CA VAL A 314 18.68 8.53 3.30
C VAL A 314 18.76 9.81 4.13
N ILE A 315 17.78 10.70 3.91
CA ILE A 315 17.61 11.95 4.64
C ILE A 315 16.12 12.02 5.00
N GLY A 316 15.79 12.47 6.21
CA GLY A 316 14.40 12.75 6.60
C GLY A 316 13.75 13.82 5.73
N GLN A 317 12.49 14.07 5.94
CA GLN A 317 11.74 15.07 5.18
C GLN A 317 12.33 16.49 5.37
N PRO A 318 12.54 17.24 4.28
CA PRO A 318 12.94 18.63 4.37
C PRO A 318 11.76 19.47 4.89
N ALA A 319 12.07 20.56 5.60
CA ALA A 319 11.06 21.51 6.03
C ALA A 319 10.54 22.32 4.82
N GLY A 320 9.25 22.59 4.81
CA GLY A 320 8.65 23.52 3.84
C GLY A 320 8.89 24.98 4.19
N PRO A 321 8.29 25.92 3.44
CA PRO A 321 8.49 27.37 3.62
C PRO A 321 8.03 27.90 4.98
N THR A 322 7.15 27.16 5.67
CA THR A 322 6.69 27.50 7.04
C THR A 322 7.59 26.95 8.13
N GLY A 323 8.63 26.17 7.80
CA GLY A 323 9.45 25.43 8.74
C GLY A 323 8.83 24.10 9.18
N ALA A 324 7.63 23.77 8.71
CA ALA A 324 6.97 22.50 9.02
C ALA A 324 7.62 21.33 8.29
N LYS A 325 7.77 20.21 9.00
CA LYS A 325 8.08 18.90 8.42
C LYS A 325 6.81 18.07 8.40
N SER A 326 6.60 17.33 7.34
CA SER A 326 5.53 16.34 7.25
C SER A 326 5.98 15.16 6.42
N ALA A 327 5.53 14.00 6.81
CA ALA A 327 5.61 12.77 6.04
C ALA A 327 4.24 12.09 6.07
N MET A 328 3.81 11.57 4.92
CA MET A 328 2.62 10.73 4.91
C MET A 328 2.97 9.37 5.48
N MET A 329 2.28 9.00 6.56
CA MET A 329 2.30 7.64 7.07
C MET A 329 1.38 6.79 6.19
N GLY A 330 1.95 5.78 5.59
CA GLY A 330 1.22 4.69 4.95
C GLY A 330 1.32 3.41 5.76
N GLY A 331 0.94 2.32 5.12
CA GLY A 331 1.14 0.97 5.62
C GLY A 331 -0.13 0.15 5.68
N PHE A 332 0.05 -1.09 6.04
CA PHE A 332 -0.97 -2.11 5.98
C PHE A 332 -1.40 -2.54 7.38
N GLY A 333 -2.63 -3.02 7.46
CA GLY A 333 -3.17 -3.75 8.59
C GLY A 333 -3.67 -5.11 8.14
N LEU A 334 -4.05 -5.93 9.10
CA LEU A 334 -4.77 -7.17 8.87
C LEU A 334 -6.21 -6.99 9.34
N ILE A 335 -7.16 -7.31 8.46
CA ILE A 335 -8.60 -7.24 8.73
C ILE A 335 -9.25 -8.60 8.56
N ILE A 336 -10.40 -8.77 9.20
CA ILE A 336 -11.30 -9.88 8.96
C ILE A 336 -12.47 -9.35 8.13
N PRO A 337 -12.72 -9.84 6.92
CA PRO A 337 -13.88 -9.47 6.14
C PRO A 337 -15.18 -9.84 6.84
N ASN A 338 -16.21 -9.03 6.63
CA ASN A 338 -17.54 -9.45 7.01
C ASN A 338 -17.90 -10.74 6.27
N LYS A 339 -18.51 -11.73 6.98
CA LYS A 339 -18.82 -13.08 6.50
C LYS A 339 -17.60 -14.00 6.23
N ALA A 340 -16.42 -13.68 6.73
CA ALA A 340 -15.33 -14.66 6.79
C ALA A 340 -15.80 -15.92 7.54
N LYS A 341 -15.47 -17.09 7.00
CA LYS A 341 -15.96 -18.38 7.54
C LYS A 341 -15.20 -18.84 8.78
N ASN A 342 -13.90 -18.51 8.84
CA ASN A 342 -12.99 -18.98 9.90
C ASN A 342 -12.44 -17.78 10.71
N GLN A 343 -13.34 -16.97 11.30
CA GLN A 343 -12.95 -15.75 12.03
C GLN A 343 -12.03 -16.04 13.23
N GLU A 344 -12.20 -17.19 13.91
CA GLU A 344 -11.32 -17.57 15.02
C GLU A 344 -9.88 -17.83 14.55
N GLY A 345 -9.70 -18.58 13.46
CA GLY A 345 -8.38 -18.85 12.88
C GLY A 345 -7.75 -17.58 12.28
N ALA A 346 -8.56 -16.75 11.65
CA ALA A 346 -8.12 -15.43 11.15
C ALA A 346 -7.59 -14.55 12.29
N TRP A 347 -8.32 -14.47 13.41
CA TRP A 347 -7.91 -13.71 14.57
C TRP A 347 -6.66 -14.28 15.27
N ASP A 348 -6.54 -15.60 15.38
CA ASP A 348 -5.34 -16.25 15.93
C ASP A 348 -4.09 -15.84 15.16
N PHE A 349 -4.16 -15.89 13.83
CA PHE A 349 -3.08 -15.46 12.95
C PHE A 349 -2.78 -13.96 13.07
N ILE A 350 -3.80 -13.10 13.02
CA ILE A 350 -3.63 -11.65 13.14
C ILE A 350 -2.92 -11.33 14.45
N LYS A 351 -3.38 -11.89 15.54
CA LYS A 351 -2.79 -11.70 16.87
C LYS A 351 -1.34 -12.20 16.92
N TRP A 352 -1.07 -13.40 16.41
CA TRP A 352 0.28 -13.95 16.36
C TRP A 352 1.26 -13.02 15.64
N TRP A 353 0.84 -12.47 14.49
CA TRP A 353 1.76 -11.64 13.70
C TRP A 353 1.94 -10.24 14.28
N THR A 354 0.87 -9.60 14.70
CA THR A 354 0.89 -8.17 15.01
C THR A 354 1.23 -7.85 16.46
N THR A 355 0.91 -8.75 17.41
CA THR A 355 1.08 -8.47 18.85
C THR A 355 2.38 -9.02 19.43
N GLN A 356 3.06 -9.93 18.75
CA GLN A 356 4.35 -10.47 19.18
C GLN A 356 5.49 -9.69 18.49
N PRO A 357 6.29 -8.88 19.22
CA PRO A 357 7.32 -8.03 18.60
C PRO A 357 8.31 -8.80 17.73
N ALA A 358 8.71 -10.01 18.13
CA ALA A 358 9.64 -10.84 17.39
C ALA A 358 9.16 -11.15 15.95
N ASN A 359 7.84 -11.37 15.75
CA ASN A 359 7.28 -11.66 14.43
C ASN A 359 7.28 -10.42 13.52
N GLY A 360 7.09 -9.22 14.09
CA GLY A 360 7.23 -7.96 13.38
C GLY A 360 8.67 -7.69 12.95
N VAL A 361 9.64 -7.94 13.84
CA VAL A 361 11.09 -7.81 13.54
C VAL A 361 11.49 -8.81 12.45
N GLU A 362 11.05 -10.07 12.54
CA GLU A 362 11.38 -11.08 11.54
C GLU A 362 10.84 -10.71 10.17
N PHE A 363 9.59 -10.26 10.09
CA PHE A 363 9.01 -9.80 8.83
C PHE A 363 9.74 -8.57 8.27
N ALA A 364 10.18 -7.65 9.12
CA ALA A 364 10.96 -6.50 8.69
C ALA A 364 12.31 -6.91 8.06
N LYS A 365 12.97 -7.92 8.62
CA LYS A 365 14.21 -8.48 8.05
C LYS A 365 13.98 -9.11 6.68
N ILE A 366 12.82 -9.75 6.48
CA ILE A 366 12.43 -10.40 5.22
C ILE A 366 12.05 -9.34 4.18
N SER A 367 11.26 -8.33 4.55
CA SER A 367 10.55 -7.44 3.63
C SER A 367 11.10 -6.01 3.56
N GLY A 368 11.85 -5.58 4.56
CA GLY A 368 12.25 -4.18 4.74
C GLY A 368 11.13 -3.28 5.28
N ASN A 369 9.91 -3.78 5.49
CA ASN A 369 8.81 -2.98 6.03
C ASN A 369 8.97 -2.73 7.53
N LEU A 370 8.61 -1.53 7.98
CA LEU A 370 8.66 -1.20 9.41
C LEU A 370 7.43 -1.77 10.14
N PRO A 371 7.60 -2.38 11.32
CA PRO A 371 6.47 -2.88 12.08
C PRO A 371 5.65 -1.72 12.66
N ALA A 372 4.32 -1.88 12.69
CA ALA A 372 3.43 -0.94 13.34
C ALA A 372 3.45 -1.06 14.87
N ASN A 373 3.94 -2.18 15.40
CA ASN A 373 4.13 -2.40 16.83
C ASN A 373 5.39 -1.67 17.31
N LYS A 374 5.24 -0.72 18.25
CA LYS A 374 6.33 0.13 18.75
C LYS A 374 7.40 -0.66 19.50
N ASP A 375 7.02 -1.75 20.18
CA ASP A 375 8.02 -2.59 20.87
C ASP A 375 8.91 -3.31 19.84
N ALA A 376 8.35 -3.74 18.71
CA ALA A 376 9.13 -4.26 17.58
C ALA A 376 9.99 -3.17 16.92
N ALA A 377 9.44 -1.98 16.69
CA ALA A 377 10.16 -0.86 16.07
C ALA A 377 11.33 -0.34 16.91
N ASN A 378 11.35 -0.63 18.21
CA ASN A 378 12.45 -0.29 19.13
C ASN A 378 13.53 -1.39 19.23
N ASP A 379 13.43 -2.48 18.45
CA ASP A 379 14.45 -3.51 18.41
C ASP A 379 15.80 -2.94 17.90
N PRO A 380 16.95 -3.38 18.43
CA PRO A 380 18.28 -2.96 17.95
C PRO A 380 18.45 -3.07 16.42
N TYR A 381 17.78 -4.02 15.76
CA TYR A 381 17.79 -4.14 14.31
C TYR A 381 17.43 -2.82 13.60
N PHE A 382 16.50 -2.04 14.15
CA PHE A 382 16.11 -0.75 13.58
C PHE A 382 16.93 0.41 14.11
N MET A 383 17.27 0.38 15.40
CA MET A 383 17.88 1.52 16.09
C MET A 383 19.37 1.65 15.82
N ASP A 384 20.05 0.55 15.51
CA ASP A 384 21.48 0.50 15.21
C ASP A 384 21.80 0.68 13.71
N ASP A 385 20.79 0.55 12.82
CA ASP A 385 20.93 0.79 11.38
C ASP A 385 20.67 2.27 11.05
N GLU A 386 21.66 2.95 10.46
CA GLU A 386 21.59 4.38 10.13
C GLU A 386 20.45 4.74 9.19
N ILE A 387 20.04 3.82 8.31
CA ILE A 387 18.94 4.03 7.35
C ILE A 387 17.60 3.83 8.04
N LEU A 388 17.42 2.69 8.71
CA LEU A 388 16.16 2.35 9.38
C LEU A 388 15.83 3.33 10.51
N LYS A 389 16.84 3.86 11.17
CA LYS A 389 16.70 4.91 12.18
C LYS A 389 16.05 6.17 11.63
N VAL A 390 16.43 6.64 10.43
CA VAL A 390 15.82 7.83 9.81
C VAL A 390 14.34 7.61 9.53
N PHE A 391 13.95 6.41 9.10
CA PHE A 391 12.53 6.07 8.97
C PHE A 391 11.81 6.12 10.32
N SER A 392 12.37 5.51 11.35
CA SER A 392 11.79 5.52 12.71
C SER A 392 11.61 6.94 13.25
N GLU A 393 12.62 7.81 13.08
CA GLU A 393 12.55 9.22 13.46
C GLU A 393 11.48 9.97 12.66
N THR A 394 11.29 9.63 11.38
CA THR A 394 10.26 10.23 10.52
C THR A 394 8.84 9.90 11.02
N MET A 395 8.63 8.72 11.60
CA MET A 395 7.32 8.35 12.18
C MET A 395 6.87 9.27 13.33
N LEU A 396 7.81 9.99 13.99
CA LEU A 396 7.47 10.89 15.09
C LEU A 396 6.65 12.12 14.65
N TYR A 397 6.72 12.49 13.36
CA TYR A 397 5.97 13.61 12.78
C TYR A 397 5.16 13.23 11.54
N ALA A 398 5.05 11.94 11.28
CA ALA A 398 4.24 11.43 10.18
C ALA A 398 2.75 11.55 10.50
N THR A 399 1.97 11.86 9.48
CA THR A 399 0.52 12.04 9.55
C THR A 399 -0.17 11.09 8.58
N ILE A 400 -1.39 10.71 8.90
CA ILE A 400 -2.23 9.88 8.02
C ILE A 400 -2.99 10.72 6.99
N ARG A 401 -3.48 10.06 5.96
CA ARG A 401 -4.49 10.62 5.05
C ARG A 401 -5.79 10.91 5.79
N SER A 402 -6.60 11.81 5.23
CA SER A 402 -7.93 12.06 5.77
C SER A 402 -8.81 10.80 5.69
N LYS A 403 -9.54 10.49 6.77
CA LYS A 403 -10.49 9.37 6.84
C LYS A 403 -11.89 9.72 6.32
N VAL A 404 -12.07 10.93 5.83
CA VAL A 404 -13.36 11.40 5.30
C VAL A 404 -13.77 10.51 4.13
N PRO A 405 -14.99 9.95 4.13
CA PRO A 405 -15.50 9.20 2.99
C PRO A 405 -15.37 10.00 1.68
N GLY A 406 -14.86 9.36 0.63
CA GLY A 406 -14.58 10.01 -0.65
C GLY A 406 -13.17 10.62 -0.78
N TYR A 407 -12.33 10.64 0.27
CA TYR A 407 -11.00 11.21 0.19
C TYR A 407 -10.16 10.59 -0.94
N SER A 408 -10.16 9.26 -1.08
CA SER A 408 -9.40 8.56 -2.13
C SER A 408 -9.81 9.01 -3.53
N ASP A 409 -11.10 9.23 -3.73
CA ASP A 409 -11.63 9.70 -5.00
C ASP A 409 -11.28 11.18 -5.24
N VAL A 410 -11.25 12.00 -4.18
CA VAL A 410 -10.74 13.38 -4.27
C VAL A 410 -9.27 13.37 -4.70
N GLU A 411 -8.42 12.55 -4.09
CA GLU A 411 -7.00 12.45 -4.44
C GLU A 411 -6.83 11.89 -5.86
N GLY A 412 -7.44 10.73 -6.14
CA GLY A 412 -7.22 9.97 -7.38
C GLY A 412 -7.96 10.51 -8.59
N LEU A 413 -9.20 10.98 -8.45
CA LEU A 413 -10.05 11.40 -9.57
C LEU A 413 -10.11 12.90 -9.78
N ALA A 414 -10.04 13.69 -8.69
CA ALA A 414 -10.13 15.14 -8.80
C ALA A 414 -8.75 15.80 -8.88
N LEU A 415 -7.83 15.49 -7.95
CA LEU A 415 -6.58 16.25 -7.80
C LEU A 415 -5.48 15.77 -8.74
N ILE A 416 -5.08 14.50 -8.68
CA ILE A 416 -3.95 13.96 -9.45
C ILE A 416 -4.06 14.26 -10.94
N PRO A 417 -5.20 14.10 -11.63
CA PRO A 417 -5.31 14.42 -13.06
C PRO A 417 -5.07 15.90 -13.38
N GLN A 418 -5.45 16.82 -12.49
CA GLN A 418 -5.19 18.24 -12.69
C GLN A 418 -3.73 18.60 -12.42
N LEU A 419 -3.11 17.97 -11.42
CA LEU A 419 -1.67 18.13 -11.18
C LEU A 419 -0.84 17.62 -12.36
N GLN A 420 -1.23 16.48 -12.96
CA GLN A 420 -0.59 15.96 -14.18
C GLN A 420 -0.66 16.95 -15.34
N LYS A 421 -1.83 17.57 -15.57
CA LYS A 421 -1.98 18.62 -16.60
C LYS A 421 -1.12 19.86 -16.29
N TYR A 422 -1.06 20.25 -15.01
CA TYR A 422 -0.24 21.37 -14.60
C TYR A 422 1.25 21.13 -14.87
N VAL A 423 1.81 20.00 -14.42
CA VAL A 423 3.23 19.70 -14.65
C VAL A 423 3.56 19.48 -16.12
N ALA A 424 2.57 19.08 -16.94
CA ALA A 424 2.69 19.01 -18.39
C ALA A 424 2.61 20.40 -19.08
N GLY A 425 2.35 21.47 -18.32
CA GLY A 425 2.23 22.83 -18.86
C GLY A 425 0.92 23.11 -19.60
N GLU A 426 -0.11 22.28 -19.45
CA GLU A 426 -1.39 22.41 -20.14
C GLU A 426 -2.33 23.44 -19.49
N ILE A 427 -2.23 23.62 -18.18
CA ILE A 427 -3.07 24.53 -17.39
C ILE A 427 -2.26 25.29 -16.34
N SER A 428 -2.79 26.42 -15.86
CA SER A 428 -2.17 27.18 -14.79
C SER A 428 -2.32 26.47 -13.42
N ALA A 429 -1.48 26.85 -12.45
CA ALA A 429 -1.57 26.37 -11.07
C ALA A 429 -2.95 26.64 -10.45
N GLN A 430 -3.48 27.86 -10.66
CA GLN A 430 -4.79 28.26 -10.14
C GLN A 430 -5.93 27.44 -10.80
N ASP A 431 -5.87 27.22 -12.11
CA ASP A 431 -6.88 26.42 -12.81
C ASP A 431 -6.84 24.96 -12.35
N ALA A 432 -5.63 24.39 -12.14
CA ALA A 432 -5.47 23.05 -11.64
C ALA A 432 -6.14 22.86 -10.27
N LEU A 433 -5.81 23.73 -9.31
CA LEU A 433 -6.36 23.65 -7.96
C LEU A 433 -7.86 23.96 -7.93
N SER A 434 -8.33 24.93 -8.73
CA SER A 434 -9.76 25.29 -8.78
C SER A 434 -10.61 24.17 -9.40
N ALA A 435 -10.14 23.56 -10.48
CA ALA A 435 -10.83 22.43 -11.11
C ALA A 435 -10.87 21.21 -10.16
N ALA A 436 -9.73 20.90 -9.51
CA ALA A 436 -9.64 19.82 -8.53
C ALA A 436 -10.56 20.07 -7.33
N GLN A 437 -10.62 21.30 -6.80
CA GLN A 437 -11.51 21.68 -5.71
C GLN A 437 -12.98 21.46 -6.10
N SER A 438 -13.41 21.99 -7.25
CA SER A 438 -14.80 21.91 -7.68
C SER A 438 -15.26 20.44 -7.80
N GLN A 439 -14.43 19.58 -8.38
CA GLN A 439 -14.74 18.16 -8.48
C GLN A 439 -14.64 17.45 -7.12
N GLY A 440 -13.63 17.77 -6.32
CA GLY A 440 -13.41 17.16 -5.00
C GLY A 440 -14.54 17.48 -4.03
N ASP A 441 -15.02 18.71 -3.97
CA ASP A 441 -16.14 19.11 -3.12
C ASP A 441 -17.44 18.37 -3.51
N GLN A 442 -17.64 18.15 -4.82
CA GLN A 442 -18.78 17.35 -5.28
C GLN A 442 -18.67 15.88 -4.82
N ILE A 443 -17.48 15.28 -4.93
CA ILE A 443 -17.22 13.92 -4.46
C ILE A 443 -17.52 13.80 -2.96
N LEU A 444 -17.02 14.73 -2.15
CA LEU A 444 -17.24 14.73 -0.70
C LEU A 444 -18.72 14.90 -0.34
N ALA A 445 -19.45 15.75 -1.07
CA ALA A 445 -20.87 15.94 -0.86
C ALA A 445 -21.68 14.68 -1.22
N ASP A 446 -21.29 13.94 -2.25
CA ASP A 446 -21.96 12.70 -2.68
C ASP A 446 -21.61 11.52 -1.78
N ALA A 447 -20.39 11.44 -1.26
CA ALA A 447 -19.95 10.39 -0.35
C ALA A 447 -20.65 10.42 1.02
N LYS A 448 -21.28 11.54 1.39
CA LYS A 448 -22.08 11.70 2.63
C LYS A 448 -23.51 11.16 2.50
N LYS A 449 -24.02 10.95 1.27
CA LYS A 449 -25.38 10.42 1.02
C LYS A 449 -25.43 8.92 1.21
#